data_7b020e68c87223b2d29b42cee517595f
#
_entry.id   7b020e68c87223b2d29b42cee517595f
#
_cell.length_a   1.000
_cell.length_b   1.000
_cell.length_c   1.000
_cell.angle_alpha   90.00
_cell.angle_beta   90.00
_cell.angle_gamma   90.00
#
_symmetry.space_group_name_H-M   'P 1'
#
loop_
_entity.id
_entity.type
_entity.pdbx_description
1 polymer ?
#
loop_
_entity_poly.entity_id
_entity_poly.type
_entity_poly.pdbx_seq_one_letter_code
_entity_poly.pdbx_strand_id
1 'polypeptide(L)'
;MPFLEGLLIALRALWANKLRSVLTVLGNIIAITSIVAVVSVIQGMNSYVESKVVGLGANVIVLRRGPYIVTSHELAEQVQKRRRITTDDLSEIRRSVTSARFVGAHVSSPHRVRFRERYVDQVEIQGQGLPVLVPANFEVERGRLFSATEMERARPVVVLGYEVADRLFAGADPLGKDVKIDEVGYGVVGVAKEQGSVLGVSQDKIVAMPISSYQKQFGSQGSIEVPMEAVSDEAAASLKDEVRMVMRVRHRLKPQQEDDFALESAESLASFWKQISAAIFSAASGLVSLSLVVGGIVIMNIMLVSVTERTKEIGIRKALGAKRRHILWQFLIESVALSTLGGILGVLLGWGLCFAIRAATPLPAIMSPWSVMLALVIVFVVGIVFGIYPANRAARLDPIEALRYE
;
A
#
# COMPACT_ATOMS: atom_id res chain seq x y z
N MET A 1 -31.39 -2.44 33.81
CA MET A 1 -30.32 -3.44 33.86
C MET A 1 -30.52 -4.69 32.96
N PRO A 2 -31.38 -4.65 31.92
CA PRO A 2 -31.62 -5.84 31.07
C PRO A 2 -30.46 -6.21 30.12
N PHE A 3 -29.56 -5.29 29.81
CA PHE A 3 -28.48 -5.53 28.82
C PHE A 3 -27.35 -6.40 29.41
N LEU A 4 -26.94 -6.16 30.64
CA LEU A 4 -25.91 -6.97 31.35
C LEU A 4 -26.39 -8.40 31.65
N GLU A 5 -27.65 -8.57 32.00
CA GLU A 5 -28.25 -9.89 32.19
C GLU A 5 -28.35 -10.64 30.86
N GLY A 6 -28.74 -9.96 29.77
CA GLY A 6 -28.73 -10.53 28.41
C GLY A 6 -27.35 -10.99 27.96
N LEU A 7 -26.30 -10.21 28.25
CA LEU A 7 -24.91 -10.56 27.95
C LEU A 7 -24.43 -11.78 28.76
N LEU A 8 -24.76 -11.85 30.04
CA LEU A 8 -24.43 -13.00 30.90
C LEU A 8 -25.15 -14.29 30.47
N ILE A 9 -26.41 -14.17 30.04
CA ILE A 9 -27.19 -15.29 29.50
C ILE A 9 -26.58 -15.76 28.17
N ALA A 10 -26.20 -14.84 27.29
CA ALA A 10 -25.53 -15.13 26.03
C ALA A 10 -24.17 -15.83 26.24
N LEU A 11 -23.37 -15.38 27.21
CA LEU A 11 -22.11 -16.01 27.58
C LEU A 11 -22.30 -17.42 28.13
N ARG A 12 -23.31 -17.66 29.01
CA ARG A 12 -23.64 -18.99 29.51
C ARG A 12 -24.12 -19.93 28.40
N ALA A 13 -24.93 -19.46 27.48
CA ALA A 13 -25.39 -20.23 26.32
C ALA A 13 -24.23 -20.63 25.39
N LEU A 14 -23.23 -19.77 25.22
CA LEU A 14 -21.99 -20.07 24.50
C LEU A 14 -21.19 -21.19 25.14
N TRP A 15 -21.12 -21.23 26.47
CA TRP A 15 -20.38 -22.28 27.20
C TRP A 15 -21.09 -23.63 27.21
N ALA A 16 -22.42 -23.64 27.12
CA ALA A 16 -23.21 -24.90 27.12
C ALA A 16 -23.02 -25.72 25.82
N ASN A 17 -22.79 -25.06 24.66
CA ASN A 17 -22.63 -25.72 23.36
C ASN A 17 -21.39 -25.17 22.61
N LYS A 18 -20.20 -25.40 23.12
CA LYS A 18 -18.92 -24.81 22.68
C LYS A 18 -18.67 -24.90 21.17
N LEU A 19 -18.87 -26.09 20.58
CA LEU A 19 -18.58 -26.28 19.14
C LEU A 19 -19.51 -25.46 18.24
N ARG A 20 -20.81 -25.42 18.61
CA ARG A 20 -21.82 -24.64 17.87
C ARG A 20 -21.55 -23.15 17.97
N SER A 21 -21.21 -22.68 19.18
CA SER A 21 -20.92 -21.27 19.44
C SER A 21 -19.66 -20.80 18.74
N VAL A 22 -18.59 -21.60 18.74
CA VAL A 22 -17.36 -21.29 18.01
C VAL A 22 -17.63 -21.17 16.51
N LEU A 23 -18.36 -22.13 15.92
CA LEU A 23 -18.71 -22.10 14.49
C LEU A 23 -19.57 -20.89 14.14
N THR A 24 -20.48 -20.45 15.04
CA THR A 24 -21.35 -19.29 14.84
C THR A 24 -20.55 -18.00 14.77
N VAL A 25 -19.67 -17.83 15.74
CA VAL A 25 -18.89 -16.59 15.89
C VAL A 25 -17.75 -16.54 14.87
N LEU A 26 -17.28 -17.73 14.40
CA LEU A 26 -16.14 -17.84 13.47
C LEU A 26 -16.38 -17.10 12.15
N GLY A 27 -17.58 -17.21 11.56
CA GLY A 27 -17.91 -16.49 10.33
C GLY A 27 -17.80 -14.97 10.48
N ASN A 28 -18.33 -14.44 11.59
CA ASN A 28 -18.22 -13.01 11.90
C ASN A 28 -16.78 -12.60 12.23
N ILE A 29 -16.05 -13.45 12.97
CA ILE A 29 -14.63 -13.20 13.28
C ILE A 29 -13.83 -13.08 11.98
N ILE A 30 -13.96 -14.05 11.08
CA ILE A 30 -13.21 -14.05 9.81
C ILE A 30 -13.57 -12.82 8.98
N ALA A 31 -14.86 -12.50 8.84
CA ALA A 31 -15.32 -11.35 8.08
C ALA A 31 -14.74 -10.02 8.62
N ILE A 32 -14.83 -9.82 9.94
CA ILE A 32 -14.36 -8.60 10.59
C ILE A 32 -12.84 -8.50 10.60
N THR A 33 -12.15 -9.61 10.87
CA THR A 33 -10.67 -9.65 10.78
C THR A 33 -10.21 -9.27 9.38
N SER A 34 -10.85 -9.81 8.35
CA SER A 34 -10.50 -9.52 6.95
C SER A 34 -10.72 -8.06 6.59
N ILE A 35 -11.88 -7.47 6.94
CA ILE A 35 -12.16 -6.06 6.60
C ILE A 35 -11.21 -5.12 7.35
N VAL A 36 -10.95 -5.36 8.65
CA VAL A 36 -10.02 -4.56 9.43
C VAL A 36 -8.61 -4.64 8.85
N ALA A 37 -8.14 -5.84 8.51
CA ALA A 37 -6.81 -6.03 7.94
C ALA A 37 -6.66 -5.34 6.58
N VAL A 38 -7.60 -5.56 5.65
CA VAL A 38 -7.55 -4.96 4.29
C VAL A 38 -7.62 -3.45 4.36
N VAL A 39 -8.57 -2.89 5.13
CA VAL A 39 -8.70 -1.42 5.27
C VAL A 39 -7.44 -0.82 5.90
N SER A 40 -6.86 -1.49 6.91
CA SER A 40 -5.63 -1.02 7.57
C SER A 40 -4.42 -1.00 6.64
N VAL A 41 -4.28 -2.01 5.77
CA VAL A 41 -3.21 -2.04 4.75
C VAL A 41 -3.44 -0.95 3.71
N ILE A 42 -4.66 -0.78 3.20
CA ILE A 42 -4.98 0.28 2.24
C ILE A 42 -4.68 1.66 2.82
N GLN A 43 -5.07 1.93 4.06
CA GLN A 43 -4.81 3.21 4.72
C GLN A 43 -3.33 3.44 4.98
N GLY A 44 -2.61 2.40 5.43
CA GLY A 44 -1.17 2.48 5.59
C GLY A 44 -0.46 2.80 4.28
N MET A 45 -0.85 2.15 3.19
CA MET A 45 -0.33 2.43 1.85
C MET A 45 -0.73 3.81 1.33
N ASN A 46 -1.94 4.30 1.61
CA ASN A 46 -2.34 5.65 1.24
C ASN A 46 -1.40 6.69 1.88
N SER A 47 -1.22 6.61 3.21
CA SER A 47 -0.29 7.50 3.93
C SER A 47 1.15 7.38 3.43
N TYR A 48 1.57 6.17 3.06
CA TYR A 48 2.88 5.93 2.48
C TYR A 48 3.02 6.60 1.11
N VAL A 49 2.07 6.39 0.19
CA VAL A 49 2.07 7.01 -1.14
C VAL A 49 2.03 8.53 -1.02
N GLU A 50 1.16 9.09 -0.17
CA GLU A 50 1.10 10.53 0.09
C GLU A 50 2.44 11.07 0.57
N SER A 51 3.10 10.42 1.53
CA SER A 51 4.40 10.86 2.05
C SER A 51 5.50 10.83 0.98
N LYS A 52 5.45 9.85 0.06
CA LYS A 52 6.41 9.73 -1.05
C LYS A 52 6.10 10.70 -2.18
N VAL A 53 4.83 10.94 -2.48
CA VAL A 53 4.39 11.96 -3.44
C VAL A 53 4.86 13.35 -3.01
N VAL A 54 4.71 13.68 -1.74
CA VAL A 54 5.24 14.94 -1.17
C VAL A 54 6.77 15.00 -1.28
N GLY A 55 7.46 13.88 -1.06
CA GLY A 55 8.92 13.81 -1.16
C GLY A 55 9.48 13.89 -2.59
N LEU A 56 8.67 13.55 -3.61
CA LEU A 56 9.07 13.71 -5.03
C LEU A 56 8.89 15.14 -5.54
N GLY A 57 8.12 15.99 -4.82
CA GLY A 57 7.68 17.29 -5.30
C GLY A 57 6.44 17.17 -6.20
N ALA A 58 5.41 17.94 -5.89
CA ALA A 58 4.13 17.88 -6.63
C ALA A 58 4.28 18.32 -8.10
N ASN A 59 5.28 19.15 -8.39
CA ASN A 59 5.56 19.73 -9.70
C ASN A 59 6.67 19.01 -10.49
N VAL A 60 7.09 17.83 -10.05
CA VAL A 60 8.11 17.02 -10.75
C VAL A 60 7.46 16.03 -11.72
N ILE A 61 7.91 16.06 -12.96
CA ILE A 61 7.54 15.15 -14.04
C ILE A 61 8.78 14.43 -14.52
N VAL A 62 8.68 13.11 -14.71
CA VAL A 62 9.79 12.29 -15.22
C VAL A 62 9.39 11.70 -16.57
N LEU A 63 10.12 12.03 -17.62
CA LEU A 63 10.01 11.39 -18.90
C LEU A 63 10.81 10.10 -18.89
N ARG A 64 10.14 8.99 -19.22
CA ARG A 64 10.70 7.63 -19.23
C ARG A 64 10.27 6.87 -20.47
N ARG A 65 10.99 5.81 -20.80
CA ARG A 65 10.64 4.90 -21.89
C ARG A 65 9.33 4.13 -21.63
N GLY A 66 9.02 3.82 -20.39
CA GLY A 66 7.81 3.13 -19.97
C GLY A 66 7.32 3.59 -18.61
N PRO A 67 6.13 3.18 -18.18
CA PRO A 67 5.59 3.55 -16.88
C PRO A 67 6.42 2.94 -15.73
N TYR A 68 6.32 3.55 -14.53
CA TYR A 68 6.98 3.03 -13.32
C TYR A 68 6.54 1.60 -12.99
N ILE A 69 5.29 1.28 -13.27
CA ILE A 69 4.70 0.00 -12.93
C ILE A 69 4.26 -0.69 -14.22
N VAL A 70 4.91 -1.80 -14.51
CA VAL A 70 4.59 -2.67 -15.63
C VAL A 70 3.66 -3.78 -15.13
N THR A 71 2.40 -3.73 -15.52
CA THR A 71 1.34 -4.60 -15.00
C THR A 71 1.20 -5.93 -15.74
N SER A 72 1.79 -6.06 -16.92
CA SER A 72 1.70 -7.27 -17.72
C SER A 72 2.99 -7.56 -18.50
N HIS A 73 3.19 -8.82 -18.85
CA HIS A 73 4.32 -9.24 -19.67
C HIS A 73 4.30 -8.60 -21.06
N GLU A 74 3.11 -8.45 -21.64
CA GLU A 74 2.92 -7.78 -22.94
C GLU A 74 3.37 -6.31 -22.90
N LEU A 75 3.03 -5.60 -21.81
CA LEU A 75 3.46 -4.21 -21.62
C LEU A 75 4.99 -4.14 -21.47
N ALA A 76 5.60 -5.09 -20.78
CA ALA A 76 7.05 -5.18 -20.65
C ALA A 76 7.73 -5.32 -22.02
N GLU A 77 7.21 -6.21 -22.87
CA GLU A 77 7.71 -6.40 -24.24
C GLU A 77 7.50 -5.15 -25.11
N GLN A 78 6.34 -4.50 -24.99
CA GLN A 78 6.06 -3.25 -25.72
C GLN A 78 7.04 -2.15 -25.29
N VAL A 79 7.30 -1.99 -23.98
CA VAL A 79 8.27 -1.03 -23.47
C VAL A 79 9.67 -1.31 -23.99
N GLN A 80 10.07 -2.58 -24.10
CA GLN A 80 11.38 -2.94 -24.67
C GLN A 80 11.50 -2.60 -26.18
N LYS A 81 10.40 -2.59 -26.90
CA LYS A 81 10.35 -2.23 -28.34
C LYS A 81 10.27 -0.72 -28.57
N ARG A 82 9.87 0.08 -27.57
CA ARG A 82 9.79 1.54 -27.68
C ARG A 82 11.15 2.15 -27.97
N ARG A 83 11.16 3.29 -28.61
CA ARG A 83 12.38 4.06 -28.87
C ARG A 83 13.02 4.49 -27.55
N ARG A 84 14.35 4.50 -27.50
CA ARG A 84 15.10 4.96 -26.33
C ARG A 84 15.08 6.48 -26.27
N ILE A 85 15.04 7.02 -25.07
CA ILE A 85 15.21 8.44 -24.82
C ILE A 85 16.70 8.71 -24.74
N THR A 86 17.18 9.66 -25.52
CA THR A 86 18.60 9.93 -25.73
C THR A 86 19.00 11.31 -25.15
N THR A 87 20.31 11.54 -25.09
CA THR A 87 20.86 12.87 -24.73
C THR A 87 20.48 13.97 -25.73
N ASP A 88 20.25 13.60 -27.00
CA ASP A 88 19.77 14.56 -28.02
C ASP A 88 18.32 14.97 -27.75
N ASP A 89 17.48 14.04 -27.27
CA ASP A 89 16.11 14.35 -26.86
C ASP A 89 16.12 15.29 -25.65
N LEU A 90 16.99 15.03 -24.67
CA LEU A 90 17.20 15.91 -23.51
C LEU A 90 17.61 17.33 -23.97
N SER A 91 18.53 17.42 -24.91
CA SER A 91 19.02 18.73 -25.42
C SER A 91 17.90 19.51 -26.06
N GLU A 92 17.02 18.86 -26.81
CA GLU A 92 15.88 19.50 -27.45
C GLU A 92 14.81 19.91 -26.43
N ILE A 93 14.52 19.06 -25.43
CA ILE A 93 13.61 19.42 -24.33
C ILE A 93 14.12 20.69 -23.64
N ARG A 94 15.41 20.78 -23.31
CA ARG A 94 16.01 21.96 -22.68
C ARG A 94 15.88 23.23 -23.49
N ARG A 95 15.83 23.11 -24.83
CA ARG A 95 15.70 24.28 -25.74
C ARG A 95 14.25 24.71 -25.91
N SER A 96 13.34 23.77 -25.99
CA SER A 96 11.97 23.99 -26.45
C SER A 96 10.97 24.15 -25.32
N VAL A 97 11.27 23.61 -24.12
CA VAL A 97 10.37 23.67 -22.98
C VAL A 97 10.63 24.92 -22.15
N THR A 98 9.57 25.70 -21.94
CA THR A 98 9.62 26.96 -21.20
C THR A 98 9.02 26.91 -19.81
N SER A 99 8.11 25.94 -19.56
CA SER A 99 7.42 25.74 -18.28
C SER A 99 8.26 24.99 -17.25
N ALA A 100 9.49 24.56 -17.61
CA ALA A 100 10.40 23.88 -16.70
C ALA A 100 11.34 24.87 -16.01
N ARG A 101 11.36 24.85 -14.68
CA ARG A 101 12.40 25.46 -13.87
C ARG A 101 13.72 24.69 -14.00
N PHE A 102 13.61 23.40 -14.25
CA PHE A 102 14.69 22.45 -14.16
C PHE A 102 14.48 21.27 -15.12
N VAL A 103 15.52 20.86 -15.84
CA VAL A 103 15.52 19.66 -16.71
C VAL A 103 16.81 18.88 -16.45
N GLY A 104 16.70 17.75 -15.77
CA GLY A 104 17.81 16.86 -15.42
C GLY A 104 18.00 15.69 -16.37
N ALA A 105 18.98 14.85 -16.06
CA ALA A 105 19.18 13.56 -16.69
C ALA A 105 19.52 12.53 -15.61
N HIS A 106 18.93 11.36 -15.73
CA HIS A 106 19.17 10.24 -14.82
C HIS A 106 19.28 8.94 -15.62
N VAL A 107 20.19 8.09 -15.22
CA VAL A 107 20.32 6.73 -15.76
C VAL A 107 20.78 5.84 -14.61
N SER A 108 20.29 4.62 -14.55
CA SER A 108 20.75 3.69 -13.53
C SER A 108 20.89 2.26 -14.07
N SER A 109 21.79 1.52 -13.45
CA SER A 109 21.95 0.09 -13.67
C SER A 109 22.61 -0.59 -12.47
N PRO A 110 22.29 -1.86 -12.19
CA PRO A 110 22.87 -2.59 -11.07
C PRO A 110 24.27 -3.10 -11.43
N HIS A 111 25.26 -2.81 -10.58
CA HIS A 111 26.64 -3.27 -10.72
C HIS A 111 27.21 -3.72 -9.40
N ARG A 112 28.41 -4.31 -9.45
CA ARG A 112 29.21 -4.66 -8.28
C ARG A 112 30.10 -3.48 -7.89
N VAL A 113 30.14 -3.16 -6.58
CA VAL A 113 31.06 -2.17 -6.01
C VAL A 113 32.00 -2.88 -5.05
N ARG A 114 33.32 -2.64 -5.19
CA ARG A 114 34.37 -3.29 -4.39
C ARG A 114 35.33 -2.27 -3.78
N PHE A 115 35.73 -2.55 -2.56
CA PHE A 115 36.83 -1.88 -1.89
C PHE A 115 37.74 -2.93 -1.24
N ARG A 116 38.97 -3.08 -1.72
CA ARG A 116 39.91 -4.15 -1.32
C ARG A 116 39.27 -5.54 -1.46
N GLU A 117 39.17 -6.28 -0.35
CA GLU A 117 38.55 -7.62 -0.30
C GLU A 117 37.03 -7.61 -0.13
N ARG A 118 36.41 -6.46 0.21
CA ARG A 118 35.00 -6.34 0.44
C ARG A 118 34.28 -5.90 -0.82
N TYR A 119 33.10 -6.46 -1.04
CA TYR A 119 32.24 -6.08 -2.18
C TYR A 119 30.76 -6.06 -1.79
N VAL A 120 29.99 -5.32 -2.56
CA VAL A 120 28.53 -5.29 -2.50
C VAL A 120 28.02 -5.52 -3.92
N ASP A 121 27.19 -6.57 -4.10
CA ASP A 121 26.58 -6.90 -5.37
C ASP A 121 25.26 -6.15 -5.54
N GLN A 122 24.82 -6.01 -6.80
CA GLN A 122 23.55 -5.39 -7.13
C GLN A 122 23.37 -4.00 -6.49
N VAL A 123 24.41 -3.18 -6.55
CA VAL A 123 24.36 -1.77 -6.16
C VAL A 123 23.82 -0.98 -7.33
N GLU A 124 22.84 -0.15 -7.12
CA GLU A 124 22.29 0.72 -8.16
C GLU A 124 23.24 1.88 -8.42
N ILE A 125 23.94 1.83 -9.56
CA ILE A 125 24.83 2.91 -9.98
C ILE A 125 24.00 3.93 -10.75
N GLN A 126 23.92 5.14 -10.21
CA GLN A 126 23.12 6.24 -10.74
C GLN A 126 23.99 7.28 -11.41
N GLY A 127 23.92 7.40 -12.73
CA GLY A 127 24.47 8.51 -13.49
C GLY A 127 23.54 9.71 -13.43
N GLN A 128 23.98 10.82 -12.86
CA GLN A 128 23.16 12.02 -12.68
C GLN A 128 23.73 13.20 -13.48
N GLY A 129 22.86 13.92 -14.18
CA GLY A 129 23.16 15.15 -14.91
C GLY A 129 22.91 16.41 -14.08
N LEU A 130 23.49 17.56 -14.50
CA LEU A 130 23.20 18.87 -13.88
C LEU A 130 21.97 19.53 -14.48
N PRO A 131 21.29 20.31 -13.65
CA PRO A 131 21.40 20.38 -12.20
C PRO A 131 20.98 19.04 -11.62
N VAL A 132 21.59 18.63 -10.52
CA VAL A 132 21.28 17.36 -9.89
C VAL A 132 19.91 17.51 -9.23
N LEU A 133 18.85 16.97 -9.85
CA LEU A 133 17.69 16.55 -9.10
C LEU A 133 18.12 15.29 -8.35
N VAL A 134 18.85 15.55 -7.31
CA VAL A 134 18.91 14.56 -6.26
C VAL A 134 17.45 14.29 -5.89
N PRO A 135 16.97 13.03 -5.84
CA PRO A 135 15.68 12.76 -5.19
C PRO A 135 15.63 13.63 -3.95
N ALA A 136 14.52 14.30 -3.66
CA ALA A 136 14.41 15.31 -2.60
C ALA A 136 15.01 14.89 -1.24
N ASN A 137 15.43 13.65 -1.13
CA ASN A 137 15.98 13.00 0.06
C ASN A 137 17.48 12.58 -0.07
N PHE A 138 18.18 12.85 -1.19
CA PHE A 138 19.60 12.48 -1.31
C PHE A 138 20.46 13.58 -0.69
N GLU A 139 20.39 13.73 0.62
CA GLU A 139 21.27 14.61 1.37
C GLU A 139 22.66 13.96 1.55
N VAL A 140 23.73 14.73 1.36
CA VAL A 140 25.07 14.28 1.67
C VAL A 140 25.35 14.57 3.14
N GLU A 141 25.60 13.52 3.93
CA GLU A 141 25.93 13.64 5.34
C GLU A 141 27.40 13.98 5.56
N ARG A 142 28.27 13.37 4.77
CA ARG A 142 29.73 13.59 4.86
C ARG A 142 30.33 13.85 3.49
N GLY A 143 31.23 14.83 3.40
CA GLY A 143 31.85 15.21 2.14
C GLY A 143 31.03 16.20 1.33
N ARG A 144 30.93 16.01 0.02
CA ARG A 144 30.24 16.89 -0.91
C ARG A 144 29.67 16.12 -2.11
N LEU A 145 28.77 16.76 -2.84
CA LEU A 145 28.38 16.31 -4.18
C LEU A 145 29.49 16.59 -5.19
N PHE A 146 29.42 15.95 -6.34
CA PHE A 146 30.31 16.26 -7.48
C PHE A 146 29.97 17.62 -8.08
N SER A 147 31.01 18.33 -8.53
CA SER A 147 30.91 19.68 -9.10
C SER A 147 30.53 19.64 -10.59
N ALA A 148 30.11 20.80 -11.13
CA ALA A 148 29.88 20.96 -12.57
C ALA A 148 31.10 20.59 -13.41
N THR A 149 32.29 21.03 -12.99
CA THR A 149 33.54 20.73 -13.69
C THR A 149 33.87 19.22 -13.69
N GLU A 150 33.60 18.52 -12.58
CA GLU A 150 33.78 17.06 -12.50
C GLU A 150 32.82 16.33 -13.43
N MET A 151 31.62 16.85 -13.59
CA MET A 151 30.62 16.32 -14.52
C MET A 151 31.00 16.58 -15.99
N GLU A 152 31.37 17.82 -16.35
CA GLU A 152 31.78 18.17 -17.71
C GLU A 152 33.01 17.39 -18.18
N ARG A 153 33.97 17.16 -17.27
CA ARG A 153 35.21 16.46 -17.56
C ARG A 153 35.15 14.95 -17.34
N ALA A 154 33.95 14.41 -17.08
CA ALA A 154 33.77 12.97 -16.76
C ALA A 154 34.79 12.45 -15.75
N ARG A 155 34.98 13.18 -14.62
CA ARG A 155 35.91 12.79 -13.57
C ARG A 155 35.41 11.54 -12.85
N PRO A 156 36.28 10.56 -12.54
CA PRO A 156 35.89 9.34 -11.87
C PRO A 156 35.69 9.60 -10.37
N VAL A 157 34.61 10.25 -10.02
CA VAL A 157 34.19 10.54 -8.62
C VAL A 157 32.81 9.98 -8.35
N VAL A 158 32.59 9.57 -7.09
CA VAL A 158 31.32 9.00 -6.64
C VAL A 158 30.91 9.49 -5.26
N VAL A 159 29.59 9.49 -5.05
CA VAL A 159 28.97 9.62 -3.73
C VAL A 159 28.34 8.28 -3.39
N LEU A 160 28.71 7.71 -2.26
CA LEU A 160 28.20 6.41 -1.80
C LEU A 160 26.91 6.59 -1.02
N GLY A 161 25.93 5.72 -1.22
CA GLY A 161 24.82 5.57 -0.32
C GLY A 161 25.29 4.97 1.02
N TYR A 162 24.53 5.23 2.09
CA TYR A 162 24.91 4.85 3.46
C TYR A 162 25.20 3.35 3.58
N GLU A 163 24.34 2.47 3.09
CA GLU A 163 24.53 1.01 3.16
C GLU A 163 25.79 0.54 2.45
N VAL A 164 26.09 1.13 1.28
CA VAL A 164 27.31 0.78 0.51
C VAL A 164 28.55 1.22 1.26
N ALA A 165 28.53 2.43 1.83
CA ALA A 165 29.65 2.94 2.62
C ALA A 165 29.88 2.10 3.88
N ASP A 166 28.83 1.75 4.62
CA ASP A 166 28.93 0.94 5.84
C ASP A 166 29.46 -0.47 5.55
N ARG A 167 28.92 -1.17 4.55
CA ARG A 167 29.34 -2.53 4.17
C ARG A 167 30.80 -2.59 3.67
N LEU A 168 31.22 -1.60 2.88
CA LEU A 168 32.56 -1.59 2.29
C LEU A 168 33.62 -1.15 3.31
N PHE A 169 33.32 -0.16 4.15
CA PHE A 169 34.31 0.47 5.01
C PHE A 169 34.21 0.05 6.49
N ALA A 170 33.07 -0.55 6.93
CA ALA A 170 32.84 -1.03 8.30
C ALA A 170 33.21 0.03 9.37
N GLY A 171 32.70 1.25 9.22
CA GLY A 171 32.94 2.37 10.12
C GLY A 171 34.19 3.20 9.84
N ALA A 172 35.08 2.76 8.94
CA ALA A 172 36.23 3.58 8.52
C ALA A 172 35.76 4.71 7.58
N ASP A 173 36.47 5.85 7.59
CA ASP A 173 36.12 6.97 6.72
C ASP A 173 36.36 6.63 5.24
N PRO A 174 35.32 6.70 4.38
CA PRO A 174 35.42 6.42 2.96
C PRO A 174 35.92 7.61 2.12
N LEU A 175 35.89 8.85 2.64
CA LEU A 175 36.29 10.03 1.90
C LEU A 175 37.70 9.98 1.39
N GLY A 176 37.93 10.38 0.13
CA GLY A 176 39.22 10.38 -0.52
C GLY A 176 39.82 9.01 -0.84
N LYS A 177 39.08 7.91 -0.58
CA LYS A 177 39.50 6.56 -0.98
C LYS A 177 38.88 6.17 -2.31
N ASP A 178 39.53 5.24 -3.02
CA ASP A 178 39.06 4.75 -4.30
C ASP A 178 38.26 3.45 -4.12
N VAL A 179 37.06 3.40 -4.68
CA VAL A 179 36.26 2.20 -4.84
C VAL A 179 36.27 1.76 -6.29
N LYS A 180 36.14 0.46 -6.54
CA LYS A 180 36.00 -0.07 -7.89
C LYS A 180 34.55 -0.38 -8.18
N ILE A 181 34.04 0.15 -9.29
CA ILE A 181 32.76 -0.24 -9.88
C ILE A 181 33.08 -1.12 -11.07
N ASP A 182 32.69 -2.39 -10.98
CA ASP A 182 33.24 -3.47 -11.79
C ASP A 182 34.79 -3.43 -11.70
N GLU A 183 35.52 -3.03 -12.71
CA GLU A 183 36.99 -2.97 -12.65
C GLU A 183 37.57 -1.54 -12.69
N VAL A 184 36.71 -0.51 -12.77
CA VAL A 184 37.12 0.91 -12.88
C VAL A 184 37.13 1.58 -11.52
N GLY A 185 38.22 2.31 -11.19
CA GLY A 185 38.38 3.03 -9.94
C GLY A 185 37.71 4.39 -9.92
N TYR A 186 37.06 4.71 -8.81
CA TYR A 186 36.37 5.98 -8.56
C TYR A 186 36.69 6.53 -7.18
N GLY A 187 37.07 7.81 -7.11
CA GLY A 187 37.32 8.49 -5.85
C GLY A 187 36.03 8.84 -5.11
N VAL A 188 35.97 8.48 -3.84
CA VAL A 188 34.79 8.80 -3.00
C VAL A 188 34.88 10.25 -2.54
N VAL A 189 33.91 11.08 -2.93
CA VAL A 189 33.82 12.50 -2.58
C VAL A 189 32.76 12.82 -1.55
N GLY A 190 31.80 11.90 -1.34
CA GLY A 190 30.74 12.07 -0.35
C GLY A 190 30.09 10.76 0.04
N VAL A 191 29.33 10.82 1.14
CA VAL A 191 28.46 9.74 1.63
C VAL A 191 27.09 10.34 1.89
N ALA A 192 26.05 9.70 1.34
CA ALA A 192 24.68 10.11 1.55
C ALA A 192 24.20 9.77 2.97
N LYS A 193 23.27 10.56 3.46
CA LYS A 193 22.55 10.32 4.71
C LYS A 193 21.70 9.07 4.61
N GLU A 194 21.56 8.33 5.69
CA GLU A 194 20.72 7.15 5.77
C GLU A 194 19.26 7.48 5.46
N GLN A 195 18.67 6.78 4.49
CA GLN A 195 17.27 6.89 4.09
C GLN A 195 16.44 5.67 4.53
N GLY A 196 17.12 4.57 4.84
CA GLY A 196 16.50 3.32 5.24
C GLY A 196 15.92 2.52 4.08
N SER A 197 14.92 1.71 4.36
CA SER A 197 14.27 0.86 3.38
C SER A 197 12.82 1.26 3.12
N VAL A 198 12.39 1.08 1.89
CA VAL A 198 11.04 1.36 1.40
C VAL A 198 10.45 0.06 0.86
N LEU A 199 9.39 -0.43 1.48
CA LEU A 199 8.78 -1.74 1.13
C LEU A 199 9.81 -2.88 1.04
N GLY A 200 10.82 -2.87 1.93
CA GLY A 200 11.89 -3.88 1.96
C GLY A 200 13.00 -3.67 0.93
N VAL A 201 12.90 -2.64 0.08
CA VAL A 201 13.96 -2.25 -0.85
C VAL A 201 14.79 -1.15 -0.23
N SER A 202 16.08 -1.41 -0.03
CA SER A 202 17.01 -0.41 0.52
C SER A 202 17.11 0.79 -0.43
N GLN A 203 16.95 1.99 0.11
CA GLN A 203 17.20 3.25 -0.61
C GLN A 203 18.67 3.69 -0.51
N ASP A 204 19.44 3.02 0.32
CA ASP A 204 20.82 3.33 0.65
C ASP A 204 21.83 2.48 -0.12
N LYS A 205 21.34 1.48 -0.89
CA LYS A 205 22.16 0.57 -1.70
C LYS A 205 22.42 1.15 -3.09
N ILE A 206 22.86 2.39 -3.13
CA ILE A 206 23.09 3.18 -4.34
C ILE A 206 24.47 3.81 -4.36
N VAL A 207 24.95 4.16 -5.56
CA VAL A 207 26.15 4.99 -5.77
C VAL A 207 25.81 6.00 -6.85
N ALA A 208 25.97 7.29 -6.54
CA ALA A 208 25.76 8.37 -7.49
C ALA A 208 27.08 8.81 -8.12
N MET A 209 27.09 9.03 -9.43
CA MET A 209 28.22 9.53 -10.21
C MET A 209 27.79 10.53 -11.27
N PRO A 210 28.70 11.34 -11.82
CA PRO A 210 28.41 12.15 -13.00
C PRO A 210 27.91 11.30 -14.16
N ILE A 211 26.82 11.74 -14.84
CA ILE A 211 26.26 11.00 -15.98
C ILE A 211 27.28 10.80 -17.10
N SER A 212 28.17 11.76 -17.30
CA SER A 212 29.26 11.66 -18.27
C SER A 212 30.26 10.55 -17.93
N SER A 213 30.57 10.34 -16.63
CA SER A 213 31.38 9.23 -16.16
C SER A 213 30.68 7.91 -16.33
N TYR A 214 29.37 7.87 -16.02
CA TYR A 214 28.55 6.69 -16.24
C TYR A 214 28.54 6.28 -17.73
N GLN A 215 28.25 7.22 -18.61
CA GLN A 215 28.21 6.95 -20.06
C GLN A 215 29.57 6.54 -20.63
N LYS A 216 30.67 7.08 -20.08
CA LYS A 216 32.04 6.71 -20.49
C LYS A 216 32.34 5.23 -20.13
N GLN A 217 31.85 4.74 -19.00
CA GLN A 217 32.09 3.35 -18.57
C GLN A 217 31.09 2.36 -19.17
N PHE A 218 29.79 2.67 -19.09
CA PHE A 218 28.70 1.74 -19.43
C PHE A 218 28.12 2.00 -20.83
N GLY A 219 28.58 3.04 -21.51
CA GLY A 219 28.10 3.44 -22.82
C GLY A 219 26.85 4.35 -22.75
N SER A 220 26.56 5.00 -23.86
CA SER A 220 25.40 5.90 -24.02
C SER A 220 24.18 5.21 -24.63
N GLN A 221 24.24 3.89 -24.83
CA GLN A 221 23.16 3.16 -25.49
C GLN A 221 21.94 2.84 -24.59
N GLY A 222 21.98 3.17 -23.31
CA GLY A 222 20.84 3.08 -22.41
C GLY A 222 19.78 4.15 -22.69
N SER A 223 18.51 3.90 -22.36
CA SER A 223 17.51 4.96 -22.29
C SER A 223 17.76 5.78 -21.03
N ILE A 224 17.83 7.10 -21.16
CA ILE A 224 17.88 7.99 -20.01
C ILE A 224 16.48 8.30 -19.52
N GLU A 225 16.37 8.67 -18.27
CA GLU A 225 15.19 9.30 -17.68
C GLU A 225 15.44 10.79 -17.60
N VAL A 226 14.42 11.59 -17.85
CA VAL A 226 14.52 13.04 -17.81
C VAL A 226 13.58 13.57 -16.74
N PRO A 227 14.06 13.73 -15.50
CA PRO A 227 13.32 14.42 -14.46
C PRO A 227 13.29 15.93 -14.73
N MET A 228 12.12 16.51 -14.59
CA MET A 228 11.85 17.93 -14.84
C MET A 228 11.02 18.50 -13.71
N GLU A 229 11.34 19.71 -13.28
CA GLU A 229 10.56 20.45 -12.29
C GLU A 229 9.87 21.62 -12.98
N ALA A 230 8.54 21.72 -12.85
CA ALA A 230 7.80 22.87 -13.36
C ALA A 230 8.08 24.14 -12.54
N VAL A 231 7.91 25.30 -13.15
CA VAL A 231 8.12 26.60 -12.48
C VAL A 231 7.10 26.84 -11.36
N SER A 232 5.92 26.25 -11.44
CA SER A 232 4.89 26.21 -10.39
C SER A 232 4.03 24.95 -10.54
N ASP A 233 3.20 24.64 -9.53
CA ASP A 233 2.29 23.50 -9.57
C ASP A 233 1.28 23.62 -10.72
N GLU A 234 0.80 24.84 -11.00
CA GLU A 234 -0.12 25.10 -12.11
C GLU A 234 0.54 24.90 -13.48
N ALA A 235 1.85 25.14 -13.58
CA ALA A 235 2.61 24.95 -14.80
C ALA A 235 2.94 23.47 -15.10
N ALA A 236 2.72 22.56 -14.14
CA ALA A 236 3.04 21.16 -14.33
C ALA A 236 2.25 20.51 -15.48
N ALA A 237 0.97 20.86 -15.65
CA ALA A 237 0.16 20.39 -16.78
C ALA A 237 0.72 20.90 -18.11
N SER A 238 1.06 22.20 -18.20
CA SER A 238 1.66 22.82 -19.39
C SER A 238 3.01 22.20 -19.71
N LEU A 239 3.84 21.95 -18.72
CA LEU A 239 5.12 21.26 -18.88
C LEU A 239 4.94 19.88 -19.51
N LYS A 240 3.96 19.12 -19.00
CA LYS A 240 3.65 17.78 -19.52
C LYS A 240 3.25 17.81 -20.99
N ASP A 241 2.44 18.79 -21.38
CA ASP A 241 2.01 18.95 -22.78
C ASP A 241 3.12 19.45 -23.69
N GLU A 242 3.95 20.40 -23.25
CA GLU A 242 5.14 20.86 -23.99
C GLU A 242 6.09 19.69 -24.26
N VAL A 243 6.44 18.91 -23.23
CA VAL A 243 7.34 17.75 -23.37
C VAL A 243 6.73 16.68 -24.27
N ARG A 244 5.43 16.41 -24.14
CA ARG A 244 4.72 15.48 -25.03
C ARG A 244 4.82 15.92 -26.48
N MET A 245 4.59 17.20 -26.76
CA MET A 245 4.68 17.74 -28.11
C MET A 245 6.09 17.60 -28.69
N VAL A 246 7.12 17.99 -27.94
CA VAL A 246 8.53 17.85 -28.34
C VAL A 246 8.87 16.40 -28.65
N MET A 247 8.51 15.48 -27.76
CA MET A 247 8.82 14.06 -27.92
C MET A 247 8.07 13.42 -29.09
N ARG A 248 6.79 13.74 -29.29
CA ARG A 248 6.02 13.24 -30.43
C ARG A 248 6.61 13.67 -31.77
N VAL A 249 7.08 14.92 -31.87
CA VAL A 249 7.78 15.42 -33.06
C VAL A 249 9.11 14.70 -33.27
N ARG A 250 9.92 14.58 -32.22
CA ARG A 250 11.22 13.91 -32.25
C ARG A 250 11.11 12.42 -32.62
N HIS A 251 10.11 11.74 -32.09
CA HIS A 251 9.86 10.32 -32.36
C HIS A 251 9.05 10.10 -33.66
N ARG A 252 8.62 11.19 -34.36
CA ARG A 252 7.83 11.16 -35.60
C ARG A 252 6.51 10.39 -35.43
N LEU A 253 5.86 10.53 -34.30
CA LEU A 253 4.59 9.88 -34.01
C LEU A 253 3.45 10.54 -34.79
N LYS A 254 2.57 9.73 -35.39
CA LYS A 254 1.35 10.20 -36.06
C LYS A 254 0.33 10.69 -35.00
N PRO A 255 -0.62 11.59 -35.36
CA PRO A 255 -1.62 12.08 -34.41
C PRO A 255 -2.42 10.98 -33.71
N GLN A 256 -2.76 9.89 -34.41
CA GLN A 256 -3.53 8.77 -33.88
C GLN A 256 -2.67 7.70 -33.17
N GLN A 257 -1.35 7.81 -33.23
CA GLN A 257 -0.44 6.85 -32.61
C GLN A 257 -0.28 7.20 -31.14
N GLU A 258 -0.31 6.17 -30.28
CA GLU A 258 0.00 6.30 -28.85
C GLU A 258 1.44 6.75 -28.62
N ASP A 259 1.68 7.38 -27.46
CA ASP A 259 3.02 7.80 -27.08
C ASP A 259 3.91 6.56 -26.83
N ASP A 260 5.11 6.56 -27.41
CA ASP A 260 6.12 5.50 -27.21
C ASP A 260 7.06 5.82 -26.01
N PHE A 261 6.63 6.73 -25.16
CA PHE A 261 7.26 7.15 -23.91
C PHE A 261 6.21 7.31 -22.82
N ALA A 262 6.63 7.47 -21.58
CA ALA A 262 5.76 7.76 -20.44
C ALA A 262 6.18 9.08 -19.79
N LEU A 263 5.19 9.89 -19.39
CA LEU A 263 5.35 11.09 -18.58
C LEU A 263 4.73 10.81 -17.21
N GLU A 264 5.59 10.50 -16.27
CA GLU A 264 5.21 10.09 -14.91
C GLU A 264 5.32 11.28 -13.95
N SER A 265 4.35 11.41 -13.07
CA SER A 265 4.33 12.41 -12.02
C SER A 265 3.91 11.78 -10.69
N ALA A 266 4.10 12.50 -9.61
CA ALA A 266 3.59 12.11 -8.31
C ALA A 266 2.06 11.82 -8.35
N GLU A 267 1.31 12.62 -9.12
CA GLU A 267 -0.12 12.45 -9.32
C GLU A 267 -0.46 11.14 -10.08
N SER A 268 0.34 10.76 -11.08
CA SER A 268 0.12 9.50 -11.82
C SER A 268 0.31 8.28 -10.91
N LEU A 269 1.30 8.30 -10.02
CA LEU A 269 1.49 7.26 -9.01
C LEU A 269 0.32 7.19 -8.02
N ALA A 270 -0.13 8.36 -7.54
CA ALA A 270 -1.25 8.44 -6.62
C ALA A 270 -2.56 7.94 -7.27
N SER A 271 -2.83 8.33 -8.51
CA SER A 271 -4.02 7.88 -9.26
C SER A 271 -4.00 6.38 -9.55
N PHE A 272 -2.85 5.84 -9.92
CA PHE A 272 -2.66 4.40 -10.10
C PHE A 272 -2.91 3.63 -8.80
N TRP A 273 -2.34 4.11 -7.68
CA TRP A 273 -2.59 3.51 -6.38
C TRP A 273 -4.08 3.55 -6.01
N LYS A 274 -4.76 4.68 -6.25
CA LYS A 274 -6.21 4.82 -6.01
C LYS A 274 -7.03 3.79 -6.80
N GLN A 275 -6.68 3.50 -8.04
CA GLN A 275 -7.35 2.48 -8.85
C GLN A 275 -7.12 1.07 -8.28
N ILE A 276 -5.88 0.72 -7.94
CA ILE A 276 -5.55 -0.59 -7.34
C ILE A 276 -6.26 -0.75 -5.99
N SER A 277 -6.18 0.24 -5.12
CA SER A 277 -6.81 0.18 -3.79
C SER A 277 -8.33 0.05 -3.89
N ALA A 278 -8.97 0.72 -4.86
CA ALA A 278 -10.40 0.56 -5.12
C ALA A 278 -10.74 -0.86 -5.60
N ALA A 279 -9.93 -1.46 -6.48
CA ALA A 279 -10.13 -2.83 -6.94
C ALA A 279 -9.96 -3.84 -5.79
N ILE A 280 -8.92 -3.70 -4.96
CA ILE A 280 -8.67 -4.54 -3.79
C ILE A 280 -9.85 -4.40 -2.80
N PHE A 281 -10.29 -3.17 -2.52
CA PHE A 281 -11.41 -2.91 -1.61
C PHE A 281 -12.71 -3.53 -2.12
N SER A 282 -13.01 -3.44 -3.42
CA SER A 282 -14.18 -4.04 -4.03
C SER A 282 -14.17 -5.57 -3.92
N ALA A 283 -13.05 -6.21 -4.26
CA ALA A 283 -12.89 -7.65 -4.15
C ALA A 283 -13.03 -8.12 -2.69
N ALA A 284 -12.35 -7.44 -1.76
CA ALA A 284 -12.42 -7.75 -0.34
C ALA A 284 -13.84 -7.57 0.22
N SER A 285 -14.53 -6.48 -0.17
CA SER A 285 -15.92 -6.21 0.24
C SER A 285 -16.87 -7.31 -0.24
N GLY A 286 -16.67 -7.84 -1.44
CA GLY A 286 -17.43 -8.99 -1.95
C GLY A 286 -17.25 -10.25 -1.09
N LEU A 287 -16.01 -10.60 -0.80
CA LEU A 287 -15.67 -11.77 0.06
C LEU A 287 -16.20 -11.59 1.49
N VAL A 288 -16.03 -10.40 2.07
CA VAL A 288 -16.54 -10.08 3.41
C VAL A 288 -18.07 -10.17 3.45
N SER A 289 -18.74 -9.62 2.45
CA SER A 289 -20.22 -9.68 2.35
C SER A 289 -20.72 -11.12 2.32
N LEU A 290 -20.07 -11.99 1.54
CA LEU A 290 -20.38 -13.41 1.50
C LEU A 290 -20.17 -14.07 2.87
N SER A 291 -19.04 -13.79 3.54
CA SER A 291 -18.74 -14.32 4.87
C SER A 291 -19.74 -13.86 5.93
N LEU A 292 -20.19 -12.59 5.86
CA LEU A 292 -21.22 -12.04 6.76
C LEU A 292 -22.58 -12.68 6.54
N VAL A 293 -22.97 -12.97 5.29
CA VAL A 293 -24.22 -13.67 4.99
C VAL A 293 -24.17 -15.08 5.54
N VAL A 294 -23.08 -15.81 5.31
CA VAL A 294 -22.89 -17.17 5.85
C VAL A 294 -22.91 -17.15 7.39
N GLY A 295 -22.15 -16.25 8.02
CA GLY A 295 -22.15 -16.07 9.48
C GLY A 295 -23.51 -15.70 10.04
N GLY A 296 -24.25 -14.82 9.35
CA GLY A 296 -25.59 -14.41 9.70
C GLY A 296 -26.60 -15.57 9.61
N ILE A 297 -26.54 -16.41 8.57
CA ILE A 297 -27.38 -17.61 8.45
C ILE A 297 -27.10 -18.60 9.60
N VAL A 298 -25.83 -18.74 9.97
CA VAL A 298 -25.46 -19.60 11.11
C VAL A 298 -26.02 -19.05 12.42
N ILE A 299 -25.95 -17.71 12.66
CA ILE A 299 -26.60 -17.06 13.81
C ILE A 299 -28.11 -17.34 13.81
N MET A 300 -28.78 -17.13 12.67
CA MET A 300 -30.20 -17.39 12.52
C MET A 300 -30.57 -18.83 12.86
N ASN A 301 -29.84 -19.81 12.33
CA ASN A 301 -30.08 -21.23 12.60
C ASN A 301 -29.91 -21.58 14.08
N ILE A 302 -28.91 -21.05 14.73
CA ILE A 302 -28.67 -21.30 16.16
C ILE A 302 -29.75 -20.67 17.02
N MET A 303 -30.16 -19.46 16.66
CA MET A 303 -31.26 -18.81 17.36
C MET A 303 -32.58 -19.57 17.19
N LEU A 304 -32.83 -20.16 16.00
CA LEU A 304 -34.00 -21.00 15.78
C LEU A 304 -33.96 -22.27 16.68
N VAL A 305 -32.81 -22.92 16.79
CA VAL A 305 -32.62 -24.06 17.70
C VAL A 305 -32.80 -23.63 19.15
N SER A 306 -32.22 -22.48 19.54
CA SER A 306 -32.39 -21.93 20.90
C SER A 306 -33.87 -21.64 21.24
N VAL A 307 -34.65 -21.16 20.28
CA VAL A 307 -36.09 -20.93 20.43
C VAL A 307 -36.82 -22.28 20.64
N THR A 308 -36.47 -23.33 19.89
CA THR A 308 -37.10 -24.65 20.06
C THR A 308 -36.72 -25.28 21.39
N GLU A 309 -35.46 -25.24 21.81
CA GLU A 309 -34.99 -25.74 23.11
C GLU A 309 -35.65 -25.02 24.30
N ARG A 310 -36.01 -23.74 24.15
CA ARG A 310 -36.61 -22.90 25.21
C ARG A 310 -38.11 -22.68 25.01
N THR A 311 -38.79 -23.49 24.17
CA THR A 311 -40.22 -23.33 23.87
C THR A 311 -41.08 -23.31 25.11
N LYS A 312 -40.87 -24.23 26.06
CA LYS A 312 -41.61 -24.34 27.33
C LYS A 312 -41.40 -23.11 28.23
N GLU A 313 -40.18 -22.60 28.32
CA GLU A 313 -39.83 -21.39 29.07
C GLU A 313 -40.54 -20.16 28.50
N ILE A 314 -40.55 -20.00 27.17
CA ILE A 314 -41.27 -18.92 26.46
C ILE A 314 -42.75 -19.01 26.71
N GLY A 315 -43.31 -20.23 26.66
CA GLY A 315 -44.72 -20.52 26.97
C GLY A 315 -45.10 -20.07 28.37
N ILE A 316 -44.33 -20.41 29.39
CA ILE A 316 -44.53 -19.99 30.79
C ILE A 316 -44.51 -18.48 30.90
N ARG A 317 -43.53 -17.78 30.32
CA ARG A 317 -43.44 -16.32 30.38
C ARG A 317 -44.67 -15.67 29.74
N LYS A 318 -45.18 -16.20 28.63
CA LYS A 318 -46.36 -15.70 27.95
C LYS A 318 -47.63 -15.97 28.75
N ALA A 319 -47.75 -17.13 29.38
CA ALA A 319 -48.85 -17.45 30.27
C ALA A 319 -48.93 -16.52 31.49
N LEU A 320 -47.74 -16.05 31.98
CA LEU A 320 -47.60 -15.07 33.06
C LEU A 320 -47.82 -13.61 32.56
N GLY A 321 -48.20 -13.40 31.32
CA GLY A 321 -48.55 -12.07 30.76
C GLY A 321 -47.46 -11.35 30.03
N ALA A 322 -46.36 -11.98 29.66
CA ALA A 322 -45.28 -11.34 28.87
C ALA A 322 -45.84 -10.95 27.48
N LYS A 323 -45.70 -9.68 27.10
CA LYS A 323 -46.10 -9.16 25.80
C LYS A 323 -45.17 -9.67 24.70
N ARG A 324 -45.71 -9.88 23.46
CA ARG A 324 -44.91 -10.30 22.30
C ARG A 324 -43.63 -9.48 22.10
N ARG A 325 -43.70 -8.16 22.29
CA ARG A 325 -42.57 -7.25 22.13
C ARG A 325 -41.42 -7.56 23.13
N HIS A 326 -41.73 -8.04 24.34
CA HIS A 326 -40.71 -8.34 25.34
C HIS A 326 -39.89 -9.56 24.93
N ILE A 327 -40.56 -10.61 24.43
CA ILE A 327 -39.92 -11.80 23.89
C ILE A 327 -39.09 -11.46 22.65
N LEU A 328 -39.65 -10.67 21.72
CA LEU A 328 -38.93 -10.24 20.53
C LEU A 328 -37.64 -9.48 20.87
N TRP A 329 -37.70 -8.47 21.72
CA TRP A 329 -36.52 -7.70 22.15
C TRP A 329 -35.49 -8.57 22.87
N GLN A 330 -35.91 -9.51 23.69
CA GLN A 330 -35.01 -10.42 24.40
C GLN A 330 -34.16 -11.23 23.41
N PHE A 331 -34.76 -11.91 22.45
CA PHE A 331 -34.06 -12.71 21.45
C PHE A 331 -33.24 -11.85 20.46
N LEU A 332 -33.74 -10.65 20.15
CA LEU A 332 -32.98 -9.71 19.29
C LEU A 332 -31.71 -9.21 20.00
N ILE A 333 -31.79 -8.85 21.29
CA ILE A 333 -30.61 -8.45 22.09
C ILE A 333 -29.63 -9.61 22.17
N GLU A 334 -30.10 -10.85 22.34
CA GLU A 334 -29.27 -12.05 22.39
C GLU A 334 -28.50 -12.25 21.08
N SER A 335 -29.15 -12.12 19.91
CA SER A 335 -28.50 -12.25 18.61
C SER A 335 -27.49 -11.12 18.33
N VAL A 336 -27.82 -9.88 18.72
CA VAL A 336 -26.92 -8.75 18.60
C VAL A 336 -25.71 -8.88 19.52
N ALA A 337 -25.89 -9.38 20.76
CA ALA A 337 -24.80 -9.63 21.68
C ALA A 337 -23.83 -10.71 21.15
N LEU A 338 -24.36 -11.81 20.61
CA LEU A 338 -23.56 -12.86 19.96
C LEU A 338 -22.77 -12.34 18.78
N SER A 339 -23.43 -11.59 17.90
CA SER A 339 -22.79 -10.97 16.74
C SER A 339 -21.68 -10.00 17.17
N THR A 340 -21.97 -9.11 18.13
CA THR A 340 -21.02 -8.10 18.62
C THR A 340 -19.81 -8.73 19.30
N LEU A 341 -19.98 -9.81 20.06
CA LEU A 341 -18.86 -10.56 20.62
C LEU A 341 -17.94 -11.11 19.53
N GLY A 342 -18.52 -11.68 18.46
CA GLY A 342 -17.76 -12.08 17.27
C GLY A 342 -17.02 -10.93 16.62
N GLY A 343 -17.66 -9.77 16.53
CA GLY A 343 -17.07 -8.55 16.01
C GLY A 343 -15.88 -8.05 16.84
N ILE A 344 -16.02 -8.01 18.16
CA ILE A 344 -14.92 -7.60 19.06
C ILE A 344 -13.73 -8.56 18.92
N LEU A 345 -13.96 -9.86 18.92
CA LEU A 345 -12.91 -10.85 18.71
C LEU A 345 -12.27 -10.71 17.33
N GLY A 346 -13.07 -10.44 16.30
CA GLY A 346 -12.59 -10.16 14.95
C GLY A 346 -11.70 -8.92 14.86
N VAL A 347 -12.07 -7.83 15.55
CA VAL A 347 -11.26 -6.62 15.65
C VAL A 347 -9.95 -6.88 16.37
N LEU A 348 -9.96 -7.63 17.49
CA LEU A 348 -8.75 -7.98 18.23
C LEU A 348 -7.80 -8.85 17.39
N LEU A 349 -8.34 -9.84 16.68
CA LEU A 349 -7.54 -10.65 15.75
C LEU A 349 -7.03 -9.85 14.56
N GLY A 350 -7.85 -8.94 14.02
CA GLY A 350 -7.45 -8.00 12.97
C GLY A 350 -6.31 -7.09 13.41
N TRP A 351 -6.36 -6.58 14.63
CA TRP A 351 -5.28 -5.80 15.23
C TRP A 351 -4.00 -6.63 15.37
N GLY A 352 -4.10 -7.86 15.91
CA GLY A 352 -2.97 -8.78 16.01
C GLY A 352 -2.37 -9.11 14.63
N LEU A 353 -3.21 -9.31 13.61
CA LEU A 353 -2.78 -9.56 12.24
C LEU A 353 -2.05 -8.34 11.65
N CYS A 354 -2.56 -7.12 11.86
CA CYS A 354 -1.88 -5.90 11.43
C CYS A 354 -0.52 -5.75 12.11
N PHE A 355 -0.42 -6.08 13.40
CA PHE A 355 0.86 -6.08 14.11
C PHE A 355 1.83 -7.13 13.53
N ALA A 356 1.37 -8.34 13.24
CA ALA A 356 2.16 -9.39 12.62
C ALA A 356 2.63 -9.01 11.20
N ILE A 357 1.76 -8.39 10.39
CA ILE A 357 2.11 -7.88 9.06
C ILE A 357 3.24 -6.84 9.16
N ARG A 358 3.15 -5.88 10.08
CA ARG A 358 4.20 -4.87 10.29
C ARG A 358 5.52 -5.47 10.75
N ALA A 359 5.48 -6.52 11.57
CA ALA A 359 6.67 -7.16 12.09
C ALA A 359 7.36 -8.06 11.05
N ALA A 360 6.58 -8.73 10.19
CA ALA A 360 7.07 -9.70 9.21
C ALA A 360 7.30 -9.11 7.82
N THR A 361 6.66 -7.97 7.49
CA THR A 361 6.72 -7.35 6.17
C THR A 361 6.94 -5.84 6.28
N PRO A 362 7.51 -5.22 5.26
CA PRO A 362 7.67 -3.76 5.21
C PRO A 362 6.36 -3.01 4.92
N LEU A 363 5.22 -3.70 4.87
CA LEU A 363 3.94 -3.09 4.54
C LEU A 363 3.42 -2.22 5.71
N PRO A 364 3.08 -0.95 5.46
CA PRO A 364 2.52 -0.08 6.47
C PRO A 364 1.04 -0.42 6.69
N ALA A 365 0.71 -1.24 7.68
CA ALA A 365 -0.66 -1.51 8.09
C ALA A 365 -1.06 -0.56 9.22
N ILE A 366 -1.82 0.50 8.93
CA ILE A 366 -2.27 1.50 9.92
C ILE A 366 -3.73 1.25 10.25
N MET A 367 -3.99 0.81 11.47
CA MET A 367 -5.36 0.64 11.95
C MET A 367 -5.99 1.99 12.27
N SER A 368 -7.07 2.30 11.57
CA SER A 368 -7.83 3.54 11.78
C SER A 368 -9.00 3.30 12.74
N PRO A 369 -9.29 4.24 13.66
CA PRO A 369 -10.50 4.18 14.50
C PRO A 369 -11.80 4.06 13.68
N TRP A 370 -11.82 4.66 12.50
CA TRP A 370 -12.96 4.59 11.58
C TRP A 370 -13.22 3.15 11.10
N SER A 371 -12.19 2.39 10.75
CA SER A 371 -12.35 0.99 10.30
C SER A 371 -12.93 0.09 11.38
N VAL A 372 -12.53 0.32 12.63
CA VAL A 372 -13.07 -0.39 13.79
C VAL A 372 -14.55 -0.05 13.99
N MET A 373 -14.89 1.24 13.96
CA MET A 373 -16.28 1.67 14.11
C MET A 373 -17.18 1.11 13.00
N LEU A 374 -16.72 1.18 11.75
CA LEU A 374 -17.43 0.59 10.61
C LEU A 374 -17.66 -0.91 10.79
N ALA A 375 -16.63 -1.65 11.21
CA ALA A 375 -16.72 -3.09 11.47
C ALA A 375 -17.76 -3.41 12.54
N LEU A 376 -17.78 -2.68 13.65
CA LEU A 376 -18.74 -2.86 14.74
C LEU A 376 -20.17 -2.53 14.29
N VAL A 377 -20.37 -1.48 13.51
CA VAL A 377 -21.69 -1.12 12.95
C VAL A 377 -22.20 -2.23 12.02
N ILE A 378 -21.34 -2.75 11.14
CA ILE A 378 -21.73 -3.84 10.23
C ILE A 378 -22.17 -5.07 11.01
N VAL A 379 -21.43 -5.49 12.02
CA VAL A 379 -21.74 -6.66 12.87
C VAL A 379 -23.06 -6.44 13.62
N PHE A 380 -23.27 -5.26 14.16
CA PHE A 380 -24.52 -4.89 14.81
C PHE A 380 -25.72 -5.04 13.88
N VAL A 381 -25.60 -4.53 12.66
CA VAL A 381 -26.63 -4.66 11.61
C VAL A 381 -26.88 -6.13 11.26
N VAL A 382 -25.83 -6.93 11.10
CA VAL A 382 -25.95 -8.39 10.84
C VAL A 382 -26.69 -9.08 11.98
N GLY A 383 -26.37 -8.78 13.24
CA GLY A 383 -27.06 -9.32 14.40
C GLY A 383 -28.57 -9.01 14.40
N ILE A 384 -28.95 -7.79 14.01
CA ILE A 384 -30.37 -7.40 13.86
C ILE A 384 -31.02 -8.15 12.71
N VAL A 385 -30.47 -8.07 11.50
CA VAL A 385 -31.07 -8.60 10.27
C VAL A 385 -31.35 -10.11 10.42
N PHE A 386 -30.36 -10.87 10.84
CA PHE A 386 -30.48 -12.33 10.98
C PHE A 386 -31.15 -12.76 12.30
N GLY A 387 -31.21 -11.88 13.31
CA GLY A 387 -31.92 -12.12 14.57
C GLY A 387 -33.43 -11.83 14.53
N ILE A 388 -33.91 -10.97 13.61
CA ILE A 388 -35.32 -10.62 13.54
C ILE A 388 -36.23 -11.84 13.29
N TYR A 389 -35.86 -12.72 12.36
CA TYR A 389 -36.67 -13.86 11.99
C TYR A 389 -36.87 -14.84 13.17
N PRO A 390 -35.82 -15.37 13.85
CA PRO A 390 -36.01 -16.24 15.01
C PRO A 390 -36.69 -15.54 16.20
N ALA A 391 -36.38 -14.26 16.45
CA ALA A 391 -37.04 -13.49 17.52
C ALA A 391 -38.55 -13.33 17.27
N ASN A 392 -38.96 -13.09 16.03
CA ASN A 392 -40.36 -13.00 15.67
C ASN A 392 -41.07 -14.35 15.79
N ARG A 393 -40.43 -15.47 15.42
CA ARG A 393 -40.93 -16.82 15.59
C ARG A 393 -41.15 -17.14 17.08
N ALA A 394 -40.18 -16.83 17.96
CA ALA A 394 -40.33 -16.97 19.41
C ALA A 394 -41.49 -16.11 19.96
N ALA A 395 -41.64 -14.88 19.50
CA ALA A 395 -42.70 -13.96 19.94
C ALA A 395 -44.11 -14.39 19.50
N ARG A 396 -44.23 -15.22 18.45
CA ARG A 396 -45.50 -15.72 17.95
C ARG A 396 -45.96 -17.07 18.50
N LEU A 397 -45.10 -17.79 19.29
CA LEU A 397 -45.46 -19.06 19.90
C LEU A 397 -46.77 -18.97 20.71
N ASP A 398 -47.68 -19.94 20.58
CA ASP A 398 -48.87 -20.06 21.41
C ASP A 398 -48.53 -20.60 22.78
N PRO A 399 -48.91 -19.96 23.88
CA PRO A 399 -48.56 -20.45 25.24
C PRO A 399 -49.17 -21.85 25.53
N ILE A 400 -50.30 -22.20 24.96
CA ILE A 400 -50.92 -23.50 25.20
C ILE A 400 -50.16 -24.60 24.49
N GLU A 401 -49.81 -24.40 23.23
CA GLU A 401 -49.00 -25.33 22.44
C GLU A 401 -47.57 -25.44 23.02
N ALA A 402 -46.97 -24.32 23.45
CA ALA A 402 -45.63 -24.30 24.02
C ALA A 402 -45.51 -25.07 25.35
N LEU A 403 -46.56 -25.11 26.16
CA LEU A 403 -46.62 -25.87 27.39
C LEU A 403 -46.86 -27.37 27.19
N ARG A 404 -47.38 -27.74 26.03
CA ARG A 404 -47.73 -29.11 25.62
C ARG A 404 -46.57 -29.80 24.89
N TYR A 405 -45.53 -29.04 24.56
CA TYR A 405 -44.34 -29.52 23.86
C TYR A 405 -43.47 -30.34 24.81
N GLU A 406 -43.32 -31.64 24.50
CA GLU A 406 -42.40 -32.57 25.21
C GLU A 406 -40.96 -32.45 24.73
#